data_937495d2d2dfc5d58ae0ee23c0f97568
#
_entry.id   937495d2d2dfc5d58ae0ee23c0f97568
#
_cell.length_a   1.000
_cell.length_b   1.000
_cell.length_c   1.000
_cell.angle_alpha   90.00
_cell.angle_beta   90.00
_cell.angle_gamma   90.00
#
_symmetry.space_group_name_H-M   'P 1'
#
loop_
_entity.id
_entity.type
_entity.pdbx_description
1 polymer ?
#
loop_
_entity_poly.entity_id
_entity_poly.type
_entity_poly.pdbx_seq_one_letter_code
_entity_poly.pdbx_strand_id
1 'polypeptide(L)'
;MLPEFYRFRVVNNTDQTFTYNNAARIEVHVTPWKMTSGAMVQGTLIEDTTSLLNTGETLTATSATEGAVIDNTTNLYIGFTGLFYCIADATSTDGTMDLYMEWSYDNTLWPSDLADFDVTTDCILLGKLTMSKRMLKMRVGRFILSSDYEPYLDT
;
A
#
# COMPACT_ATOMS: atom_id res chain seq x y z
N MET A 1 -10.97 12.76 -3.59
CA MET A 1 -11.40 11.90 -2.46
C MET A 1 -10.66 10.59 -2.58
N LEU A 2 -10.25 9.95 -1.49
CA LEU A 2 -9.78 8.57 -1.56
C LEU A 2 -10.92 7.67 -2.02
N PRO A 3 -10.64 6.56 -2.70
CA PRO A 3 -11.64 5.56 -3.08
C PRO A 3 -12.48 5.08 -1.89
N GLU A 4 -13.66 4.55 -2.14
CA GLU A 4 -14.54 4.01 -1.10
C GLU A 4 -13.90 2.83 -0.39
N PHE A 5 -13.24 1.94 -1.14
CA PHE A 5 -12.47 0.84 -0.61
C PHE A 5 -11.07 0.88 -1.23
N TYR A 6 -10.05 0.76 -0.42
CA TYR A 6 -8.67 0.66 -0.89
C TYR A 6 -7.85 -0.21 0.04
N ARG A 7 -6.75 -0.71 -0.46
CA ARG A 7 -5.76 -1.46 0.31
C ARG A 7 -4.35 -1.19 -0.19
N PHE A 8 -3.39 -1.47 0.62
CA PHE A 8 -1.99 -1.40 0.23
C PHE A 8 -1.55 -2.75 -0.34
N ARG A 9 -0.70 -2.68 -1.35
CA ARG A 9 -0.08 -3.84 -1.98
C ARG A 9 1.42 -3.64 -2.02
N VAL A 10 2.17 -4.63 -1.58
CA VAL A 10 3.63 -4.61 -1.63
C VAL A 10 4.10 -5.64 -2.63
N VAL A 11 5.00 -5.22 -3.53
CA VAL A 11 5.65 -6.08 -4.51
C VAL A 11 7.12 -6.19 -4.16
N ASN A 12 7.60 -7.41 -4.01
CA ASN A 12 9.01 -7.70 -3.78
C ASN A 12 9.74 -7.84 -5.11
N ASN A 13 10.31 -6.76 -5.60
CA ASN A 13 11.14 -6.73 -6.81
C ASN A 13 12.64 -6.91 -6.49
N THR A 14 12.96 -7.54 -5.36
CA THR A 14 14.35 -7.84 -4.98
C THR A 14 14.73 -9.27 -5.41
N ASP A 15 16.01 -9.59 -5.28
CA ASP A 15 16.57 -10.92 -5.48
C ASP A 15 16.43 -11.84 -4.25
N GLN A 16 15.81 -11.36 -3.15
CA GLN A 16 15.72 -12.08 -1.89
C GLN A 16 14.27 -12.46 -1.53
N THR A 17 14.12 -13.60 -0.90
CA THR A 17 12.87 -13.96 -0.21
C THR A 17 12.83 -13.27 1.14
N PHE A 18 11.68 -12.69 1.45
CA PHE A 18 11.42 -12.02 2.69
C PHE A 18 10.55 -12.91 3.59
N THR A 19 11.01 -13.21 4.80
CA THR A 19 10.23 -13.98 5.78
C THR A 19 9.87 -13.08 6.95
N TYR A 20 8.57 -12.91 7.19
CA TYR A 20 8.10 -12.11 8.31
C TYR A 20 8.36 -12.85 9.65
N ASN A 21 9.08 -12.18 10.51
CA ASN A 21 9.31 -12.59 11.89
C ASN A 21 9.51 -11.34 12.77
N ASN A 22 9.75 -11.51 14.07
CA ASN A 22 9.95 -10.36 14.95
C ASN A 22 11.12 -9.44 14.56
N ALA A 23 12.04 -9.93 13.75
CA ALA A 23 13.22 -9.18 13.27
C ALA A 23 13.06 -8.63 11.84
N ALA A 24 12.18 -9.24 11.03
CA ALA A 24 11.95 -8.89 9.65
C ALA A 24 10.45 -8.62 9.43
N ARG A 25 10.08 -7.45 8.91
CA ARG A 25 8.69 -7.04 8.77
C ARG A 25 8.51 -5.94 7.73
N ILE A 26 7.33 -5.92 7.14
CA ILE A 26 6.88 -4.89 6.21
C ILE A 26 5.65 -4.24 6.84
N GLU A 27 5.67 -2.93 6.98
CA GLU A 27 4.59 -2.21 7.64
C GLU A 27 4.26 -0.91 6.91
N VAL A 28 2.97 -0.58 6.90
CA VAL A 28 2.44 0.69 6.42
C VAL A 28 1.64 1.33 7.54
N HIS A 29 2.04 2.53 7.95
CA HIS A 29 1.38 3.31 8.98
C HIS A 29 0.91 4.61 8.36
N VAL A 30 -0.38 4.81 8.23
CA VAL A 30 -0.96 6.00 7.60
C VAL A 30 -2.01 6.66 8.47
N THR A 31 -2.03 7.98 8.46
CA THR A 31 -3.10 8.78 9.05
C THR A 31 -3.89 9.42 7.91
N PRO A 32 -5.15 9.01 7.69
CA PRO A 32 -6.00 9.63 6.70
C PRO A 32 -6.48 11.01 7.19
N TRP A 33 -6.90 11.85 6.26
CA TRP A 33 -7.39 13.18 6.58
C TRP A 33 -8.44 13.66 5.58
N LYS A 34 -9.25 14.62 6.02
CA LYS A 34 -10.26 15.31 5.22
C LYS A 34 -10.35 16.78 5.56
N MET A 35 -11.05 17.53 4.74
CA MET A 35 -11.39 18.91 5.03
C MET A 35 -12.81 19.02 5.60
N THR A 36 -12.96 19.71 6.71
CA THR A 36 -14.27 19.98 7.30
C THR A 36 -14.35 21.46 7.64
N SER A 37 -15.29 22.17 7.05
CA SER A 37 -15.47 23.62 7.25
C SER A 37 -14.17 24.43 7.04
N GLY A 38 -13.37 24.04 6.04
CA GLY A 38 -12.11 24.71 5.72
C GLY A 38 -10.90 24.33 6.60
N ALA A 39 -11.08 23.45 7.57
CA ALA A 39 -10.00 22.93 8.42
C ALA A 39 -9.65 21.48 8.05
N MET A 40 -8.37 21.13 8.14
CA MET A 40 -7.92 19.75 8.01
C MET A 40 -8.24 18.97 9.29
N VAL A 41 -8.93 17.86 9.13
CA VAL A 41 -9.26 16.93 10.20
C VAL A 41 -8.58 15.59 9.93
N GLN A 42 -7.76 15.14 10.86
CA GLN A 42 -7.10 13.84 10.80
C GLN A 42 -8.02 12.74 11.34
N GLY A 43 -7.95 11.59 10.70
CA GLY A 43 -8.55 10.35 11.18
C GLY A 43 -7.66 9.58 12.14
N THR A 44 -8.10 8.39 12.50
CA THR A 44 -7.32 7.47 13.32
C THR A 44 -6.16 6.91 12.51
N LEU A 45 -5.01 6.72 13.16
CA LEU A 45 -3.87 6.02 12.59
C LEU A 45 -4.28 4.60 12.17
N ILE A 46 -3.95 4.24 10.95
CA ILE A 46 -4.11 2.91 10.38
C ILE A 46 -2.73 2.28 10.34
N GLU A 47 -2.58 1.17 11.02
CA GLU A 47 -1.35 0.40 11.06
C GLU A 47 -1.60 -0.94 10.36
N ASP A 48 -1.13 -1.05 9.13
CA ASP A 48 -1.19 -2.29 8.37
C ASP A 48 0.07 -3.11 8.63
N THR A 49 0.13 -3.68 9.84
CA THR A 49 1.33 -4.37 10.35
C THR A 49 1.25 -5.88 10.19
N THR A 50 0.05 -6.44 10.21
CA THR A 50 -0.16 -7.89 10.21
C THR A 50 -0.83 -8.41 8.95
N SER A 51 -1.52 -7.54 8.21
CA SER A 51 -2.25 -7.94 7.01
C SER A 51 -1.40 -7.92 5.74
N LEU A 52 -0.32 -7.12 5.69
CA LEU A 52 0.62 -7.17 4.55
C LEU A 52 1.45 -8.45 4.52
N LEU A 53 1.80 -8.98 5.70
CA LEU A 53 2.51 -10.24 5.82
C LEU A 53 2.37 -10.74 7.26
N ASN A 54 1.80 -11.91 7.48
CA ASN A 54 1.65 -12.48 8.81
C ASN A 54 2.93 -13.15 9.29
N THR A 55 3.08 -13.29 10.61
CA THR A 55 4.25 -13.96 11.21
C THR A 55 4.42 -15.37 10.63
N GLY A 56 5.59 -15.63 10.08
CA GLY A 56 5.93 -16.91 9.45
C GLY A 56 5.62 -17.00 7.97
N GLU A 57 4.89 -16.04 7.41
CA GLU A 57 4.68 -15.97 5.96
C GLU A 57 5.93 -15.46 5.23
N THR A 58 6.02 -15.81 3.97
CA THR A 58 7.13 -15.42 3.10
C THR A 58 6.62 -14.64 1.90
N LEU A 59 7.36 -13.59 1.54
CA LEU A 59 7.19 -12.86 0.30
C LEU A 59 8.40 -13.16 -0.59
N THR A 60 8.23 -14.09 -1.53
CA THR A 60 9.31 -14.49 -2.43
C THR A 60 9.69 -13.38 -3.40
N ALA A 61 10.87 -13.47 -3.99
CA ALA A 61 11.27 -12.57 -5.08
C ALA A 61 10.19 -12.56 -6.18
N THR A 62 9.91 -11.40 -6.73
CA THR A 62 8.89 -11.15 -7.77
C THR A 62 7.43 -11.44 -7.38
N SER A 63 7.16 -11.67 -6.10
CA SER A 63 5.78 -11.87 -5.59
C SER A 63 5.23 -10.61 -4.93
N ALA A 64 3.93 -10.63 -4.65
CA ALA A 64 3.21 -9.54 -4.01
C ALA A 64 2.36 -10.03 -2.85
N THR A 65 2.01 -9.12 -1.95
CA THR A 65 1.05 -9.34 -0.86
C THR A 65 0.17 -8.10 -0.68
N GLU A 66 -1.07 -8.32 -0.28
CA GLU A 66 -2.06 -7.28 -0.05
C GLU A 66 -2.32 -7.12 1.45
N GLY A 67 -2.57 -5.87 1.84
CA GLY A 67 -3.01 -5.53 3.17
C GLY A 67 -4.52 -5.63 3.37
N ALA A 68 -4.96 -5.30 4.57
CA ALA A 68 -6.38 -5.23 4.88
C ALA A 68 -7.09 -4.15 4.06
N VAL A 69 -8.36 -4.41 3.75
CA VAL A 69 -9.22 -3.42 3.11
C VAL A 69 -9.50 -2.27 4.08
N ILE A 70 -9.34 -1.05 3.61
CA ILE A 70 -9.67 0.17 4.32
C ILE A 70 -10.98 0.71 3.75
N ASP A 71 -12.01 0.74 4.59
CA ASP A 71 -13.32 1.27 4.25
C ASP A 71 -13.35 2.80 4.50
N ASN A 72 -13.57 3.55 3.45
CA ASN A 72 -13.67 5.00 3.45
C ASN A 72 -15.10 5.50 3.18
N THR A 73 -16.09 4.63 3.07
CA THR A 73 -17.48 4.98 2.70
C THR A 73 -18.12 5.95 3.69
N THR A 74 -17.82 5.81 4.97
CA THR A 74 -18.38 6.65 6.04
C THR A 74 -17.56 7.92 6.28
N ASN A 75 -16.24 7.80 6.28
CA ASN A 75 -15.37 8.91 6.69
C ASN A 75 -15.08 9.89 5.56
N LEU A 76 -15.10 9.44 4.30
CA LEU A 76 -14.88 10.23 3.11
C LEU A 76 -13.56 11.03 3.17
N TYR A 77 -12.50 10.39 3.63
CA TYR A 77 -11.17 10.98 3.62
C TYR A 77 -10.72 11.29 2.19
N ILE A 78 -9.94 12.34 2.03
CA ILE A 78 -9.47 12.81 0.71
C ILE A 78 -7.99 12.54 0.48
N GLY A 79 -7.25 12.19 1.53
CA GLY A 79 -5.85 11.85 1.45
C GLY A 79 -5.36 11.16 2.72
N PHE A 80 -4.11 10.75 2.70
CA PHE A 80 -3.38 10.24 3.87
C PHE A 80 -1.92 10.69 3.82
N THR A 81 -1.28 10.63 4.98
CA THR A 81 0.17 10.74 5.14
C THR A 81 0.66 9.65 6.06
N GLY A 82 1.88 9.19 5.88
CA GLY A 82 2.39 8.12 6.74
C GLY A 82 3.79 7.67 6.42
N LEU A 83 4.07 6.44 6.83
CA LEU A 83 5.34 5.77 6.68
C LEU A 83 5.14 4.38 6.07
N PHE A 84 5.95 4.07 5.09
CA PHE A 84 6.22 2.71 4.64
C PHE A 84 7.60 2.33 5.09
N TYR A 85 7.74 1.20 5.75
CA TYR A 85 9.05 0.71 6.11
C TYR A 85 9.16 -0.81 5.98
N CYS A 86 10.38 -1.23 5.76
CA CYS A 86 10.76 -2.62 5.61
C CYS A 86 11.99 -2.89 6.46
N ILE A 87 11.90 -3.91 7.30
CA ILE A 87 13.03 -4.48 8.04
C ILE A 87 13.26 -5.86 7.47
N ALA A 88 14.41 -6.07 6.82
CA ALA A 88 14.78 -7.33 6.21
C ALA A 88 15.67 -8.15 7.13
N ASP A 89 15.55 -9.47 7.07
CA ASP A 89 16.48 -10.42 7.70
C ASP A 89 17.80 -10.53 6.91
N ALA A 90 17.76 -10.25 5.61
CA ALA A 90 18.92 -10.16 4.74
C ALA A 90 18.93 -8.86 3.93
N THR A 91 20.08 -8.46 3.42
CA THR A 91 20.19 -7.37 2.46
C THR A 91 20.07 -7.91 1.05
N SER A 92 19.33 -7.22 0.20
CA SER A 92 19.32 -7.46 -1.23
C SER A 92 20.50 -6.78 -1.89
N THR A 93 21.04 -7.37 -2.93
CA THR A 93 22.07 -6.76 -3.76
C THR A 93 21.47 -5.98 -4.92
N ASP A 94 20.20 -6.26 -5.26
CA ASP A 94 19.49 -5.64 -6.37
C ASP A 94 17.98 -5.57 -6.09
N GLY A 95 17.33 -4.59 -6.72
CA GLY A 95 15.88 -4.45 -6.72
C GLY A 95 15.31 -3.59 -5.62
N THR A 96 13.99 -3.57 -5.55
CA THR A 96 13.21 -2.70 -4.69
C THR A 96 12.06 -3.45 -4.02
N MET A 97 11.62 -2.90 -2.88
CA MET A 97 10.33 -3.20 -2.29
C MET A 97 9.38 -2.07 -2.66
N ASP A 98 8.39 -2.34 -3.48
CA ASP A 98 7.50 -1.34 -4.06
C ASP A 98 6.14 -1.36 -3.35
N LEU A 99 5.70 -0.17 -2.90
CA LEU A 99 4.40 0.02 -2.27
C LEU A 99 3.43 0.63 -3.27
N TYR A 100 2.31 -0.04 -3.45
CA TYR A 100 1.19 0.41 -4.26
C TYR A 100 -0.07 0.57 -3.42
N MET A 101 -1.03 1.29 -3.97
CA MET A 101 -2.42 1.32 -3.52
C MET A 101 -3.29 0.82 -4.67
N GLU A 102 -4.13 -0.16 -4.39
CA GLU A 102 -5.23 -0.57 -5.26
C GLU A 102 -6.57 -0.23 -4.61
N TRP A 103 -7.64 -0.17 -5.40
CA TRP A 103 -8.96 0.21 -4.92
C TRP A 103 -10.07 -0.59 -5.59
N SER A 104 -11.20 -0.64 -4.92
CA SER A 104 -12.44 -1.24 -5.39
C SER A 104 -13.61 -0.30 -5.13
N TYR A 105 -14.66 -0.40 -5.93
CA TYR A 105 -15.90 0.34 -5.74
C TYR A 105 -16.90 -0.40 -4.86
N ASP A 106 -16.85 -1.72 -4.84
CA ASP A 106 -17.85 -2.58 -4.21
C ASP A 106 -17.26 -3.52 -3.15
N ASN A 107 -15.95 -3.41 -2.89
CA ASN A 107 -15.20 -4.29 -2.00
C ASN A 107 -15.21 -5.77 -2.40
N THR A 108 -15.61 -6.10 -3.62
CA THR A 108 -15.68 -7.49 -4.11
C THR A 108 -14.77 -7.74 -5.29
N LEU A 109 -14.68 -6.80 -6.22
CA LEU A 109 -13.82 -6.88 -7.39
C LEU A 109 -12.61 -5.95 -7.22
N TRP A 110 -11.43 -6.51 -7.28
CA TRP A 110 -10.17 -5.79 -7.19
C TRP A 110 -9.39 -5.89 -8.50
N PRO A 111 -8.58 -4.89 -8.89
CA PRO A 111 -7.74 -4.99 -10.08
C PRO A 111 -6.91 -6.27 -10.11
N SER A 112 -6.35 -6.68 -8.96
CA SER A 112 -5.53 -7.89 -8.84
C SER A 112 -6.28 -9.21 -9.01
N ASP A 113 -7.62 -9.19 -9.07
CA ASP A 113 -8.45 -10.37 -9.37
C ASP A 113 -8.64 -10.57 -10.89
N LEU A 114 -8.25 -9.59 -11.71
CA LEU A 114 -8.41 -9.65 -13.15
C LEU A 114 -7.30 -10.47 -13.81
N ALA A 115 -7.65 -11.16 -14.89
CA ALA A 115 -6.73 -12.06 -15.59
C ALA A 115 -5.58 -11.33 -16.31
N ASP A 116 -5.79 -10.07 -16.68
CA ASP A 116 -4.84 -9.18 -17.37
C ASP A 116 -4.25 -8.11 -16.46
N PHE A 117 -4.32 -8.33 -15.16
CA PHE A 117 -3.81 -7.39 -14.15
C PHE A 117 -2.34 -7.04 -14.35
N ASP A 118 -2.07 -5.73 -14.42
CA ASP A 118 -0.72 -5.17 -14.39
C ASP A 118 -0.61 -4.12 -13.28
N VAL A 119 0.17 -4.44 -12.26
CA VAL A 119 0.36 -3.58 -11.09
C VAL A 119 0.85 -2.17 -11.45
N THR A 120 1.52 -2.01 -12.58
CA THR A 120 2.07 -0.71 -13.00
C THR A 120 1.03 0.21 -13.64
N THR A 121 -0.05 -0.35 -14.17
CA THR A 121 -1.15 0.38 -14.79
C THR A 121 -2.40 0.42 -13.91
N ASP A 122 -2.67 -0.66 -13.16
CA ASP A 122 -3.93 -0.86 -12.45
C ASP A 122 -3.86 -0.44 -10.98
N CYS A 123 -2.66 -0.09 -10.49
CA CYS A 123 -2.43 0.39 -9.14
C CYS A 123 -1.68 1.72 -9.12
N ILE A 124 -1.82 2.45 -8.03
CA ILE A 124 -1.07 3.70 -7.82
C ILE A 124 0.21 3.39 -7.07
N LEU A 125 1.36 3.64 -7.68
CA LEU A 125 2.65 3.56 -7.00
C LEU A 125 2.76 4.67 -5.97
N LEU A 126 2.96 4.29 -4.70
CA LEU A 126 3.19 5.23 -3.59
C LEU A 126 4.67 5.44 -3.31
N GLY A 127 5.49 4.44 -3.57
CA GLY A 127 6.93 4.57 -3.38
C GLY A 127 7.70 3.27 -3.55
N LYS A 128 9.03 3.41 -3.62
CA LYS A 128 9.99 2.31 -3.79
C LYS A 128 11.10 2.42 -2.76
N LEU A 129 11.40 1.33 -2.07
CA LEU A 129 12.55 1.20 -1.19
C LEU A 129 13.62 0.34 -1.85
N THR A 130 14.77 0.92 -2.16
CA THR A 130 15.95 0.15 -2.63
C THR A 130 16.54 -0.60 -1.44
N MET A 131 16.48 -1.92 -1.47
CA MET A 131 16.78 -2.79 -0.32
C MET A 131 18.27 -3.01 -0.07
N SER A 132 19.06 -1.93 -0.11
CA SER A 132 20.51 -1.95 0.16
C SER A 132 20.90 -2.00 1.64
N LYS A 133 19.93 -1.91 2.54
CA LYS A 133 20.11 -1.93 4.01
C LYS A 133 19.04 -2.78 4.66
N ARG A 134 19.33 -3.30 5.85
CA ARG A 134 18.38 -4.13 6.60
C ARG A 134 17.14 -3.39 7.09
N MET A 135 17.24 -2.09 7.33
CA MET A 135 16.11 -1.25 7.72
C MET A 135 16.01 -0.05 6.80
N LEU A 136 14.90 0.05 6.13
CA LEU A 136 14.57 1.15 5.24
C LEU A 136 13.18 1.68 5.55
N LYS A 137 13.03 2.98 5.45
CA LYS A 137 11.75 3.66 5.62
C LYS A 137 11.64 4.84 4.67
N MET A 138 10.42 5.10 4.23
CA MET A 138 10.12 6.29 3.44
C MET A 138 8.80 6.89 3.89
N ARG A 139 8.66 8.19 3.71
CA ARG A 139 7.37 8.86 3.85
C ARG A 139 6.52 8.53 2.64
N VAL A 140 5.28 8.21 2.90
CA VAL A 140 4.26 8.01 1.88
C VAL A 140 3.12 8.99 2.12
N GLY A 141 2.47 9.40 1.05
CA GLY A 141 1.30 10.25 1.16
C GLY A 141 0.60 10.32 -0.18
N ARG A 142 -0.70 10.37 -0.12
CA ARG A 142 -1.54 10.55 -1.30
C ARG A 142 -2.57 11.63 -1.01
N PHE A 143 -2.60 12.61 -1.87
CA PHE A 143 -3.67 13.57 -2.02
C PHE A 143 -4.28 13.36 -3.40
N ILE A 144 -5.52 12.89 -3.44
CA ILE A 144 -6.20 12.66 -4.71
C ILE A 144 -7.04 13.89 -5.01
N LEU A 145 -6.64 14.66 -6.00
CA LEU A 145 -7.47 15.66 -6.62
C LEU A 145 -8.55 14.96 -7.46
N SER A 146 -9.69 15.58 -7.61
CA SER A 146 -10.81 15.01 -8.40
C SER A 146 -10.44 14.71 -9.85
N SER A 147 -9.40 15.33 -10.39
CA SER A 147 -8.85 15.07 -11.72
C SER A 147 -8.03 13.78 -11.83
N ASP A 148 -7.60 13.22 -10.70
CA ASP A 148 -6.85 11.96 -10.68
C ASP A 148 -7.78 10.74 -10.61
N TYR A 149 -9.08 11.00 -10.49
CA TYR A 149 -10.11 10.01 -10.36
C TYR A 149 -10.84 9.87 -11.70
N GLU A 150 -10.23 9.19 -12.65
CA GLU A 150 -10.99 8.68 -13.80
C GLU A 150 -11.65 7.37 -13.35
N PRO A 151 -12.99 7.32 -13.32
CA PRO A 151 -13.67 6.05 -13.13
C PRO A 151 -13.28 5.14 -14.31
N TYR A 152 -12.86 3.93 -14.00
CA TYR A 152 -12.82 2.87 -15.01
C TYR A 152 -14.25 2.71 -15.55
N LEU A 153 -14.51 3.36 -16.67
CA LEU A 153 -15.70 3.09 -17.45
C LEU A 153 -15.35 1.92 -18.36
N ASP A 154 -15.77 0.74 -17.94
CA ASP A 154 -15.88 -0.40 -18.83
C ASP A 154 -16.74 0.03 -20.03
N THR A 155 -16.14 0.09 -21.20
CA THR A 155 -16.84 0.25 -22.48
C THR A 155 -17.04 -1.09 -23.16
#